data_8730ce3341a98ce4933084b27a3320cc
#
_entry.id   8730ce3341a98ce4933084b27a3320cc
#
_cell.length_a   1.000
_cell.length_b   1.000
_cell.length_c   1.000
_cell.angle_alpha   90.00
_cell.angle_beta   90.00
_cell.angle_gamma   90.00
#
_symmetry.space_group_name_H-M   'P 1'
#
loop_
_entity.id
_entity.type
_entity.pdbx_description
1 polymer ?
#
loop_
_entity_poly.entity_id
_entity_poly.type
_entity_poly.pdbx_seq_one_letter_code
_entity_poly.pdbx_strand_id
1 'polypeptide(L)'
;GSALTGMTTAEIKDYFKALASPEPMVANTAESKIRYDLDMAFKPVTLIENQKVCDDIVLLTFAEDFQIKPGEFVFLWVPGVGEKPFSVLCVKPLQLVAINVGEFTEALMGLEPGQETYLRGPYGQSVVPSARQKVIAVAGGTGLAAVYQIARDNPGSEVFTGARTAERLYYLNECRDIASVHVATDDGTAGFSGRVTELLEDYLKTLPSAELEDLIFYNCGPEPMVHAAVAVQTRYAQPHQIFSAIDYLTKCGVGICGACATPDGQRLCVD
;
A
#
# COMPACT_ATOMS: atom_id res chain seq x y z
N GLY A 1 -1.61 24.90 7.05
CA GLY A 1 -2.88 25.29 6.45
C GLY A 1 -3.21 24.33 5.31
N SER A 2 -4.11 23.41 5.55
CA SER A 2 -4.53 22.36 4.64
C SER A 2 -5.37 22.96 3.52
N ALA A 3 -4.95 22.79 2.29
CA ALA A 3 -5.80 23.00 1.12
C ALA A 3 -6.39 21.64 0.67
N LEU A 4 -7.36 21.14 1.39
CA LEU A 4 -8.40 20.26 0.86
C LEU A 4 -9.51 21.20 0.36
N THR A 5 -9.33 21.75 -0.83
CA THR A 5 -10.32 22.60 -1.46
C THR A 5 -11.48 21.74 -1.97
N GLY A 6 -12.60 21.77 -1.26
CA GLY A 6 -13.91 21.51 -1.79
C GLY A 6 -14.74 20.38 -1.24
N MET A 7 -14.19 19.43 -0.51
CA MET A 7 -15.00 18.38 0.12
C MET A 7 -15.06 18.57 1.65
N THR A 8 -16.26 18.56 2.18
CA THR A 8 -16.47 18.55 3.63
C THR A 8 -16.12 17.17 4.21
N THR A 9 -15.85 17.11 5.50
CA THR A 9 -15.61 15.83 6.22
C THR A 9 -16.78 14.85 6.04
N ALA A 10 -18.00 15.35 5.84
CA ALA A 10 -19.17 14.53 5.58
C ALA A 10 -19.12 13.92 4.16
N GLU A 11 -18.78 14.70 3.15
CA GLU A 11 -18.65 14.24 1.77
C GLU A 11 -17.51 13.25 1.58
N ILE A 12 -16.40 13.41 2.32
CA ILE A 12 -15.30 12.45 2.37
C ILE A 12 -15.78 11.14 3.03
N LYS A 13 -16.50 11.22 4.14
CA LYS A 13 -17.10 10.02 4.77
C LYS A 13 -18.11 9.32 3.88
N ASP A 14 -18.96 10.08 3.19
CA ASP A 14 -19.96 9.54 2.26
C ASP A 14 -19.27 8.95 1.01
N TYR A 15 -18.16 9.51 0.56
CA TYR A 15 -17.36 8.96 -0.52
C TYR A 15 -16.69 7.62 -0.13
N PHE A 16 -16.08 7.53 1.06
CA PHE A 16 -15.57 6.24 1.57
C PHE A 16 -16.68 5.25 1.85
N LYS A 17 -17.87 5.72 2.23
CA LYS A 17 -19.06 4.90 2.35
C LYS A 17 -19.55 4.39 0.99
N ALA A 18 -19.43 5.18 -0.06
CA ALA A 18 -19.73 4.77 -1.44
C ALA A 18 -18.69 3.78 -2.00
N LEU A 19 -17.40 3.93 -1.64
CA LEU A 19 -16.35 2.96 -1.96
C LEU A 19 -16.48 1.66 -1.15
N ALA A 20 -17.02 1.76 0.06
CA ALA A 20 -17.33 0.64 0.95
C ALA A 20 -18.70 0.02 0.66
N SER A 21 -19.51 0.58 -0.25
CA SER A 21 -20.75 -0.04 -0.74
C SER A 21 -20.39 -0.96 -1.90
N PRO A 22 -20.14 -2.23 -1.70
CA PRO A 22 -20.03 -3.16 -2.78
C PRO A 22 -21.42 -3.41 -3.34
N GLU A 23 -21.68 -3.01 -4.57
CA GLU A 23 -22.36 -3.96 -5.42
C GLU A 23 -21.42 -5.17 -5.45
N PRO A 24 -21.85 -6.36 -5.09
CA PRO A 24 -20.94 -7.46 -4.86
C PRO A 24 -20.22 -7.83 -6.15
N MET A 25 -18.91 -7.59 -6.23
CA MET A 25 -18.07 -8.57 -6.89
C MET A 25 -18.45 -9.90 -6.25
N VAL A 26 -19.07 -10.81 -6.99
CA VAL A 26 -19.64 -12.09 -6.58
C VAL A 26 -19.10 -12.52 -5.21
N ALA A 27 -19.57 -11.88 -4.19
CA ALA A 27 -19.20 -12.17 -2.83
C ALA A 27 -20.05 -13.34 -2.42
N ASN A 28 -19.41 -14.43 -2.16
CA ASN A 28 -20.00 -15.49 -1.38
C ASN A 28 -20.70 -14.85 -0.17
N THR A 29 -22.00 -15.07 -0.12
CA THR A 29 -22.91 -14.64 0.93
C THR A 29 -22.33 -14.79 2.33
N ALA A 30 -22.34 -13.67 3.04
CA ALA A 30 -22.52 -13.42 4.48
C ALA A 30 -22.44 -14.63 5.45
N GLU A 31 -21.31 -15.31 5.53
CA GLU A 31 -20.89 -16.00 6.73
C GLU A 31 -19.81 -15.14 7.41
N SER A 32 -19.87 -15.02 8.72
CA SER A 32 -18.91 -14.21 9.49
C SER A 32 -17.50 -14.63 9.11
N LYS A 33 -16.77 -13.77 8.40
CA LYS A 33 -15.45 -14.08 7.85
C LYS A 33 -14.34 -13.99 8.90
N ILE A 34 -14.51 -14.66 10.04
CA ILE A 34 -13.37 -14.89 10.92
C ILE A 34 -12.51 -15.94 10.22
N ARG A 35 -11.29 -15.54 9.89
CA ARG A 35 -10.33 -16.41 9.23
C ARG A 35 -9.63 -17.29 10.28
N TYR A 36 -10.25 -18.43 10.60
CA TYR A 36 -9.67 -19.43 11.51
C TYR A 36 -8.52 -20.23 10.89
N ASP A 37 -8.40 -20.18 9.57
CA ASP A 37 -7.36 -20.80 8.77
C ASP A 37 -6.03 -20.02 8.76
N LEU A 38 -6.03 -18.78 9.28
CA LEU A 38 -4.84 -17.95 9.29
C LEU A 38 -3.90 -18.34 10.43
N ASP A 39 -2.65 -18.57 10.06
CA ASP A 39 -1.57 -18.82 11.02
C ASP A 39 -1.25 -17.55 11.82
N MET A 40 -1.48 -17.60 13.12
CA MET A 40 -1.14 -16.52 14.05
C MET A 40 0.23 -16.72 14.72
N ALA A 41 0.94 -17.80 14.39
CA ALA A 41 2.24 -18.08 14.95
C ALA A 41 3.27 -17.05 14.47
N PHE A 42 4.09 -16.58 15.40
CA PHE A 42 5.25 -15.78 15.08
C PHE A 42 6.37 -16.65 14.50
N LYS A 43 6.91 -16.26 13.38
CA LYS A 43 8.06 -16.89 12.73
C LYS A 43 9.26 -16.00 12.92
N PRO A 44 10.40 -16.51 13.41
CA PRO A 44 11.61 -15.72 13.54
C PRO A 44 12.11 -15.33 12.14
N VAL A 45 12.61 -14.12 12.03
CA VAL A 45 13.29 -13.58 10.85
C VAL A 45 14.52 -12.81 11.29
N THR A 46 15.64 -13.07 10.60
CA THR A 46 16.93 -12.50 10.93
C THR A 46 17.26 -11.35 10.01
N LEU A 47 17.48 -10.17 10.58
CA LEU A 47 17.90 -9.01 9.80
C LEU A 47 19.31 -9.25 9.24
N ILE A 48 19.49 -9.09 7.93
CA ILE A 48 20.80 -9.19 7.27
C ILE A 48 21.31 -7.84 6.79
N GLU A 49 20.40 -6.88 6.57
CA GLU A 49 20.78 -5.53 6.16
C GLU A 49 19.76 -4.50 6.66
N ASN A 50 20.23 -3.37 7.15
CA ASN A 50 19.46 -2.18 7.47
C ASN A 50 20.02 -1.01 6.65
N GLN A 51 19.45 -0.83 5.46
CA GLN A 51 19.91 0.20 4.53
C GLN A 51 19.18 1.52 4.79
N LYS A 52 19.93 2.56 5.13
CA LYS A 52 19.39 3.91 5.23
C LYS A 52 19.09 4.46 3.83
N VAL A 53 17.83 4.79 3.58
CA VAL A 53 17.39 5.49 2.36
C VAL A 53 17.60 6.99 2.52
N CYS A 54 17.08 7.56 3.61
CA CYS A 54 17.31 8.94 4.05
C CYS A 54 17.23 9.00 5.58
N ASP A 55 17.19 10.18 6.18
CA ASP A 55 17.28 10.32 7.64
C ASP A 55 16.17 9.62 8.42
N ASP A 56 14.99 9.48 7.83
CA ASP A 56 13.81 8.90 8.47
C ASP A 56 13.25 7.67 7.75
N ILE A 57 13.96 7.11 6.74
CA ILE A 57 13.50 5.93 6.00
C ILE A 57 14.61 4.89 5.94
N VAL A 58 14.27 3.65 6.28
CA VAL A 58 15.15 2.48 6.12
C VAL A 58 14.47 1.38 5.31
N LEU A 59 15.29 0.63 4.59
CA LEU A 59 14.97 -0.63 3.95
C LEU A 59 15.60 -1.75 4.77
N LEU A 60 14.76 -2.61 5.31
CA LEU A 60 15.15 -3.76 6.12
C LEU A 60 15.11 -5.02 5.24
N THR A 61 16.22 -5.73 5.15
CA THR A 61 16.33 -7.01 4.43
C THR A 61 16.57 -8.15 5.43
N PHE A 62 15.77 -9.20 5.33
CA PHE A 62 15.85 -10.37 6.19
C PHE A 62 16.38 -11.58 5.42
N ALA A 63 16.96 -12.54 6.15
CA ALA A 63 17.54 -13.74 5.55
C ALA A 63 16.47 -14.68 4.96
N GLU A 64 15.28 -14.64 5.52
CA GLU A 64 14.18 -15.54 5.17
C GLU A 64 13.38 -15.02 3.98
N ASP A 65 12.80 -15.94 3.22
CA ASP A 65 11.78 -15.67 2.23
C ASP A 65 10.40 -15.66 2.88
N PHE A 66 9.48 -14.87 2.34
CA PHE A 66 8.10 -14.84 2.84
C PHE A 66 7.11 -14.84 1.68
N GLN A 67 6.10 -15.71 1.74
CA GLN A 67 5.06 -15.78 0.70
C GLN A 67 3.90 -14.85 1.04
N ILE A 68 3.60 -13.92 0.16
CA ILE A 68 2.52 -12.96 0.28
C ILE A 68 1.95 -12.63 -1.10
N LYS A 69 0.67 -12.32 -1.16
CA LYS A 69 0.00 -11.83 -2.37
C LYS A 69 -0.16 -10.31 -2.32
N PRO A 70 -0.27 -9.63 -3.48
CA PRO A 70 -0.57 -8.19 -3.51
C PRO A 70 -1.82 -7.84 -2.70
N GLY A 71 -1.73 -6.81 -1.88
CA GLY A 71 -2.81 -6.37 -0.98
C GLY A 71 -2.76 -6.96 0.43
N GLU A 72 -2.06 -8.08 0.62
CA GLU A 72 -1.85 -8.65 1.95
C GLU A 72 -0.72 -7.91 2.70
N PHE A 73 -0.68 -8.05 4.01
CA PHE A 73 0.30 -7.44 4.91
C PHE A 73 0.75 -8.43 5.99
N VAL A 74 1.84 -8.09 6.67
CA VAL A 74 2.37 -8.85 7.82
C VAL A 74 2.42 -7.98 9.05
N PHE A 75 2.48 -8.59 10.24
CA PHE A 75 2.92 -7.90 11.45
C PHE A 75 4.39 -8.23 11.73
N LEU A 76 5.18 -7.19 11.91
CA LEU A 76 6.55 -7.30 12.42
C LEU A 76 6.51 -7.04 13.93
N TRP A 77 7.01 -7.99 14.71
CA TRP A 77 7.18 -7.86 16.15
C TRP A 77 8.67 -7.75 16.50
N VAL A 78 8.99 -6.69 17.22
CA VAL A 78 10.33 -6.47 17.80
C VAL A 78 10.21 -6.71 19.30
N PRO A 79 10.92 -7.72 19.85
CA PRO A 79 10.90 -8.03 21.26
C PRO A 79 11.22 -6.81 22.15
N GLY A 80 10.39 -6.60 23.16
CA GLY A 80 10.53 -5.47 24.09
C GLY A 80 10.01 -4.13 23.59
N VAL A 81 9.64 -4.01 22.28
CA VAL A 81 9.15 -2.77 21.67
C VAL A 81 7.67 -2.87 21.28
N GLY A 82 7.27 -3.97 20.63
CA GLY A 82 5.89 -4.18 20.20
C GLY A 82 5.75 -4.71 18.79
N GLU A 83 4.55 -4.63 18.21
CA GLU A 83 4.30 -5.05 16.83
C GLU A 83 3.54 -4.00 16.02
N LYS A 84 3.78 -3.95 14.71
CA LYS A 84 3.07 -3.10 13.76
C LYS A 84 2.86 -3.82 12.42
N PRO A 85 1.80 -3.44 11.68
CA PRO A 85 1.55 -3.97 10.34
C PRO A 85 2.51 -3.33 9.32
N PHE A 86 2.95 -4.14 8.35
CA PHE A 86 3.79 -3.71 7.24
C PHE A 86 3.33 -4.33 5.93
N SER A 87 3.34 -3.53 4.88
CA SER A 87 3.36 -4.05 3.51
C SER A 87 4.74 -4.63 3.21
N VAL A 88 4.77 -5.77 2.54
CA VAL A 88 6.03 -6.39 2.12
C VAL A 88 6.46 -5.78 0.78
N LEU A 89 7.71 -5.32 0.71
CA LEU A 89 8.28 -4.77 -0.53
C LEU A 89 8.77 -5.90 -1.45
N CYS A 90 9.57 -6.83 -0.92
CA CYS A 90 10.08 -7.99 -1.65
C CYS A 90 9.88 -9.26 -0.81
N VAL A 91 9.67 -10.39 -1.48
CA VAL A 91 9.44 -11.69 -0.84
C VAL A 91 10.67 -12.58 -0.83
N LYS A 92 11.67 -12.28 -1.69
CA LYS A 92 12.91 -13.06 -1.86
C LYS A 92 14.11 -12.15 -2.17
N PRO A 93 14.92 -11.84 -1.19
CA PRO A 93 14.71 -12.01 0.24
C PRO A 93 13.56 -11.13 0.73
N LEU A 94 13.03 -11.42 1.92
CA LEU A 94 12.02 -10.58 2.54
C LEU A 94 12.55 -9.18 2.78
N GLN A 95 11.83 -8.16 2.27
CA GLN A 95 12.16 -6.76 2.49
C GLN A 95 10.96 -5.96 2.97
N LEU A 96 11.19 -5.12 3.98
CA LEU A 96 10.23 -4.17 4.52
C LEU A 96 10.80 -2.76 4.47
N VAL A 97 9.95 -1.77 4.29
CA VAL A 97 10.33 -0.34 4.37
C VAL A 97 9.69 0.26 5.60
N ALA A 98 10.46 0.98 6.40
CA ALA A 98 9.97 1.70 7.55
C ALA A 98 10.32 3.19 7.46
N ILE A 99 9.33 4.04 7.81
CA ILE A 99 9.53 5.47 8.04
C ILE A 99 9.43 5.75 9.54
N ASN A 100 10.34 6.55 10.07
CA ASN A 100 10.33 6.92 11.48
C ASN A 100 9.18 7.89 11.80
N VAL A 101 8.17 7.37 12.47
CA VAL A 101 6.98 8.12 12.91
C VAL A 101 6.69 7.93 14.40
N GLY A 102 7.57 7.28 15.15
CA GLY A 102 7.42 7.05 16.59
C GLY A 102 8.27 5.91 17.11
N GLU A 103 8.11 5.60 18.39
CA GLU A 103 8.96 4.70 19.17
C GLU A 103 9.24 3.35 18.50
N PHE A 104 8.21 2.69 17.95
CA PHE A 104 8.38 1.41 17.27
C PHE A 104 9.27 1.53 16.03
N THR A 105 9.00 2.52 15.19
CA THR A 105 9.75 2.73 13.95
C THR A 105 11.14 3.32 14.21
N GLU A 106 11.32 4.08 15.30
CA GLU A 106 12.63 4.51 15.76
C GLU A 106 13.51 3.29 16.16
N ALA A 107 12.91 2.31 16.85
CA ALA A 107 13.62 1.07 17.16
C ALA A 107 14.06 0.31 15.90
N LEU A 108 13.27 0.34 14.81
CA LEU A 108 13.66 -0.26 13.54
C LEU A 108 14.84 0.42 12.88
N MET A 109 14.97 1.76 13.05
CA MET A 109 16.16 2.50 12.55
C MET A 109 17.47 2.02 13.20
N GLY A 110 17.38 1.56 14.45
CA GLY A 110 18.52 1.10 15.26
C GLY A 110 18.79 -0.40 15.18
N LEU A 111 18.03 -1.18 14.40
CA LEU A 111 18.28 -2.61 14.27
C LEU A 111 19.59 -2.88 13.53
N GLU A 112 20.37 -3.84 14.05
CA GLU A 112 21.63 -4.24 13.47
C GLU A 112 21.55 -5.61 12.77
N PRO A 113 22.32 -5.84 11.70
CA PRO A 113 22.41 -7.16 11.08
C PRO A 113 22.76 -8.25 12.10
N GLY A 114 22.06 -9.41 11.99
CA GLY A 114 22.14 -10.53 12.93
C GLY A 114 21.09 -10.49 14.05
N GLN A 115 20.35 -9.39 14.22
CA GLN A 115 19.26 -9.35 15.19
C GLN A 115 18.04 -10.11 14.68
N GLU A 116 17.39 -10.82 15.59
CA GLU A 116 16.16 -11.57 15.34
C GLU A 116 14.92 -10.73 15.69
N THR A 117 13.98 -10.72 14.78
CA THR A 117 12.64 -10.20 14.95
C THR A 117 11.62 -11.28 14.55
N TYR A 118 10.34 -11.01 14.64
CA TYR A 118 9.34 -12.02 14.38
C TYR A 118 8.24 -11.50 13.46
N LEU A 119 7.80 -12.33 12.53
CA LEU A 119 6.68 -12.04 11.64
C LEU A 119 5.51 -12.97 11.91
N ARG A 120 4.31 -12.45 11.78
CA ARG A 120 3.08 -13.23 11.63
C ARG A 120 2.26 -12.72 10.45
N GLY A 121 1.52 -13.61 9.82
CA GLY A 121 0.74 -13.34 8.61
C GLY A 121 1.02 -14.40 7.53
N PRO A 122 0.59 -14.14 6.27
CA PRO A 122 -0.01 -12.91 5.75
C PRO A 122 -1.46 -12.70 6.19
N TYR A 123 -1.91 -11.45 6.20
CA TYR A 123 -3.27 -11.02 6.52
C TYR A 123 -3.80 -10.05 5.48
N GLY A 124 -5.09 -9.75 5.52
CA GLY A 124 -5.74 -8.87 4.58
C GLY A 124 -6.28 -9.61 3.35
N GLN A 125 -6.73 -8.84 2.38
CA GLN A 125 -7.28 -9.38 1.14
C GLN A 125 -6.36 -9.10 -0.03
N SER A 126 -6.18 -10.11 -0.87
CA SER A 126 -5.38 -9.94 -2.09
C SER A 126 -6.19 -9.24 -3.18
N VAL A 127 -5.53 -8.33 -3.88
CA VAL A 127 -6.05 -7.71 -5.11
C VAL A 127 -5.45 -8.47 -6.30
N VAL A 128 -6.32 -9.17 -7.04
CA VAL A 128 -5.91 -9.98 -8.19
C VAL A 128 -6.62 -9.45 -9.44
N PRO A 129 -5.96 -8.60 -10.24
CA PRO A 129 -6.48 -8.16 -11.52
C PRO A 129 -6.72 -9.33 -12.47
N SER A 130 -7.74 -9.23 -13.29
CA SER A 130 -7.95 -10.18 -14.39
C SER A 130 -6.89 -9.97 -15.48
N ALA A 131 -6.63 -10.99 -16.30
CA ALA A 131 -5.64 -10.92 -17.38
C ALA A 131 -5.91 -9.84 -18.46
N ARG A 132 -7.12 -9.26 -18.49
CA ARG A 132 -7.50 -8.18 -19.41
C ARG A 132 -7.24 -6.81 -18.81
N GLN A 133 -7.13 -6.70 -17.48
CA GLN A 133 -6.99 -5.43 -16.81
C GLN A 133 -5.54 -4.97 -16.77
N LYS A 134 -5.34 -3.69 -17.08
CA LYS A 134 -4.07 -3.00 -16.92
C LYS A 134 -4.02 -2.31 -15.54
N VAL A 135 -2.99 -2.59 -14.78
CA VAL A 135 -2.80 -1.99 -13.46
C VAL A 135 -2.19 -0.60 -13.57
N ILE A 136 -2.83 0.38 -12.93
CA ILE A 136 -2.25 1.69 -12.63
C ILE A 136 -2.08 1.77 -11.11
N ALA A 137 -0.84 1.71 -10.66
CA ALA A 137 -0.49 1.69 -9.26
C ALA A 137 0.06 3.07 -8.83
N VAL A 138 -0.48 3.64 -7.74
CA VAL A 138 -0.12 4.99 -7.27
C VAL A 138 0.44 4.91 -5.86
N ALA A 139 1.69 5.31 -5.71
CA ALA A 139 2.42 5.25 -4.46
C ALA A 139 2.80 6.62 -3.91
N GLY A 140 2.74 6.79 -2.60
CA GLY A 140 3.33 7.91 -1.88
C GLY A 140 4.25 7.44 -0.78
N GLY A 141 5.50 7.88 -0.79
CA GLY A 141 6.48 7.50 0.21
C GLY A 141 6.58 5.98 0.36
N THR A 142 6.46 5.46 1.59
CA THR A 142 6.58 4.01 1.88
C THR A 142 5.46 3.16 1.27
N GLY A 143 4.39 3.76 0.76
CA GLY A 143 3.34 3.06 0.01
C GLY A 143 3.83 2.32 -1.24
N LEU A 144 5.02 2.66 -1.74
CA LEU A 144 5.64 1.94 -2.85
C LEU A 144 5.81 0.43 -2.55
N ALA A 145 6.00 0.04 -1.29
CA ALA A 145 6.11 -1.36 -0.89
C ALA A 145 4.88 -2.19 -1.29
N ALA A 146 3.68 -1.70 -1.02
CA ALA A 146 2.44 -2.38 -1.41
C ALA A 146 2.22 -2.37 -2.93
N VAL A 147 2.57 -1.26 -3.57
CA VAL A 147 2.40 -1.05 -5.01
C VAL A 147 3.35 -1.92 -5.84
N TYR A 148 4.58 -2.09 -5.37
CA TYR A 148 5.58 -2.92 -6.07
C TYR A 148 5.12 -4.36 -6.26
N GLN A 149 4.50 -4.95 -5.24
CA GLN A 149 4.02 -6.33 -5.31
C GLN A 149 2.96 -6.53 -6.42
N ILE A 150 1.97 -5.62 -6.50
CA ILE A 150 0.93 -5.74 -7.53
C ILE A 150 1.49 -5.47 -8.93
N ALA A 151 2.43 -4.54 -9.07
CA ALA A 151 3.06 -4.25 -10.36
C ALA A 151 3.91 -5.43 -10.85
N ARG A 152 4.69 -6.06 -9.94
CA ARG A 152 5.51 -7.23 -10.25
C ARG A 152 4.67 -8.40 -10.78
N ASP A 153 3.53 -8.65 -10.18
CA ASP A 153 2.68 -9.79 -10.53
C ASP A 153 1.78 -9.50 -11.75
N ASN A 154 1.80 -8.26 -12.26
CA ASN A 154 0.99 -7.82 -13.41
C ASN A 154 1.86 -7.08 -14.44
N PRO A 155 2.54 -7.80 -15.36
CA PRO A 155 3.37 -7.20 -16.41
C PRO A 155 2.61 -6.17 -17.24
N GLY A 156 3.27 -5.06 -17.57
CA GLY A 156 2.66 -3.93 -18.29
C GLY A 156 1.96 -2.91 -17.41
N SER A 157 2.11 -3.02 -16.08
CA SER A 157 1.64 -2.03 -15.13
C SER A 157 2.31 -0.66 -15.32
N GLU A 158 1.57 0.39 -14.97
CA GLU A 158 2.07 1.75 -14.83
C GLU A 158 2.19 2.07 -13.33
N VAL A 159 3.37 2.46 -12.87
CA VAL A 159 3.64 2.82 -11.48
C VAL A 159 3.88 4.32 -11.38
N PHE A 160 3.01 5.00 -10.66
CA PHE A 160 3.15 6.42 -10.31
C PHE A 160 3.66 6.51 -8.88
N THR A 161 4.86 7.05 -8.69
CA THR A 161 5.44 7.19 -7.35
C THR A 161 5.78 8.65 -7.05
N GLY A 162 5.37 9.09 -5.86
CA GLY A 162 5.56 10.46 -5.39
C GLY A 162 6.31 10.54 -4.08
N ALA A 163 7.16 11.56 -3.96
CA ALA A 163 7.86 11.91 -2.73
C ALA A 163 7.98 13.43 -2.60
N ARG A 164 8.37 13.93 -1.41
CA ARG A 164 8.63 15.35 -1.23
C ARG A 164 9.88 15.79 -2.00
N THR A 165 10.93 14.98 -1.97
CA THR A 165 12.24 15.23 -2.57
C THR A 165 12.80 13.97 -3.22
N ALA A 166 13.79 14.09 -4.11
CA ALA A 166 14.46 12.97 -4.74
C ALA A 166 15.12 12.00 -3.73
N GLU A 167 15.64 12.51 -2.61
CA GLU A 167 16.30 11.71 -1.57
C GLU A 167 15.36 10.70 -0.90
N ARG A 168 14.05 10.94 -0.95
CA ARG A 168 13.04 10.07 -0.37
C ARG A 168 12.53 9.00 -1.33
N LEU A 169 13.01 9.01 -2.56
CA LEU A 169 12.70 7.99 -3.56
C LEU A 169 13.62 6.79 -3.35
N TYR A 170 13.05 5.60 -3.42
CA TYR A 170 13.79 4.34 -3.28
C TYR A 170 13.22 3.30 -4.24
N TYR A 171 13.96 2.24 -4.50
CA TYR A 171 13.54 1.08 -5.28
C TYR A 171 13.08 1.39 -6.70
N LEU A 172 13.52 2.53 -7.27
CA LEU A 172 13.08 2.98 -8.59
C LEU A 172 13.60 2.12 -9.73
N ASN A 173 14.82 1.59 -9.61
CA ASN A 173 15.42 0.75 -10.64
C ASN A 173 14.69 -0.58 -10.71
N GLU A 174 14.46 -1.20 -9.56
CA GLU A 174 13.72 -2.45 -9.42
C GLU A 174 12.28 -2.30 -9.93
N CYS A 175 11.65 -1.14 -9.70
CA CYS A 175 10.34 -0.84 -10.29
C CYS A 175 10.40 -0.71 -11.81
N ARG A 176 11.44 -0.09 -12.37
CA ARG A 176 11.61 0.07 -13.82
C ARG A 176 11.86 -1.25 -14.54
N ASP A 177 12.42 -2.23 -13.83
CA ASP A 177 12.65 -3.58 -14.37
C ASP A 177 11.33 -4.35 -14.60
N ILE A 178 10.24 -3.95 -13.94
CA ILE A 178 8.95 -4.67 -13.96
C ILE A 178 7.78 -3.85 -14.50
N ALA A 179 7.88 -2.53 -14.54
CA ALA A 179 6.79 -1.63 -14.91
C ALA A 179 7.28 -0.33 -15.57
N SER A 180 6.38 0.39 -16.22
CA SER A 180 6.60 1.79 -16.60
C SER A 180 6.50 2.67 -15.35
N VAL A 181 7.56 3.45 -15.03
CA VAL A 181 7.62 4.23 -13.79
C VAL A 181 7.55 5.72 -14.06
N HIS A 182 6.55 6.36 -13.47
CA HIS A 182 6.32 7.79 -13.50
C HIS A 182 6.63 8.38 -12.12
N VAL A 183 7.61 9.28 -12.08
CA VAL A 183 8.12 9.87 -10.82
C VAL A 183 7.67 11.31 -10.70
N ALA A 184 7.21 11.69 -9.51
CA ALA A 184 6.93 13.08 -9.14
C ALA A 184 7.62 13.44 -7.82
N THR A 185 8.15 14.66 -7.72
CA THR A 185 8.60 15.22 -6.45
C THR A 185 7.98 16.58 -6.23
N ASP A 186 7.53 16.85 -4.99
CA ASP A 186 6.86 18.12 -4.66
C ASP A 186 7.76 19.33 -4.91
N ASP A 187 9.07 19.18 -4.71
CA ASP A 187 10.08 20.21 -4.92
C ASP A 187 10.70 20.23 -6.34
N GLY A 188 10.33 19.29 -7.21
CA GLY A 188 10.84 19.18 -8.57
C GLY A 188 12.28 18.67 -8.70
N THR A 189 12.86 18.09 -7.65
CA THR A 189 14.25 17.57 -7.67
C THR A 189 14.39 16.28 -8.50
N ALA A 190 13.29 15.57 -8.78
CA ALA A 190 13.28 14.41 -9.68
C ALA A 190 11.92 14.25 -10.38
N GLY A 191 11.95 13.92 -11.66
CA GLY A 191 10.75 13.62 -12.44
C GLY A 191 9.84 14.86 -12.65
N PHE A 192 8.53 14.65 -12.52
CA PHE A 192 7.53 15.69 -12.59
C PHE A 192 7.63 16.60 -11.35
N SER A 193 7.64 17.93 -11.58
CA SER A 193 7.63 18.91 -10.49
C SER A 193 6.19 19.16 -10.05
N GLY A 194 5.79 18.56 -8.93
CA GLY A 194 4.44 18.64 -8.41
C GLY A 194 3.99 17.31 -7.77
N ARG A 195 2.70 17.18 -7.56
CA ARG A 195 2.12 16.00 -6.90
C ARG A 195 1.97 14.84 -7.88
N VAL A 196 2.16 13.63 -7.39
CA VAL A 196 1.96 12.41 -8.17
C VAL A 196 0.54 12.28 -8.73
N THR A 197 -0.45 12.87 -8.07
CA THR A 197 -1.84 12.90 -8.52
C THR A 197 -2.09 13.82 -9.72
N GLU A 198 -1.30 14.87 -9.86
CA GLU A 198 -1.32 15.76 -11.04
C GLU A 198 -0.71 15.03 -12.25
N LEU A 199 0.42 14.39 -12.04
CA LEU A 199 1.06 13.54 -13.06
C LEU A 199 0.15 12.38 -13.51
N LEU A 200 -0.54 11.74 -12.56
CA LEU A 200 -1.55 10.71 -12.86
C LEU A 200 -2.68 11.27 -13.72
N GLU A 201 -3.23 12.42 -13.35
CA GLU A 201 -4.33 13.03 -14.10
C GLU A 201 -3.91 13.39 -15.52
N ASP A 202 -2.71 13.93 -15.69
CA ASP A 202 -2.19 14.28 -17.01
C ASP A 202 -2.00 13.03 -17.88
N TYR A 203 -1.54 11.94 -17.30
CA TYR A 203 -1.46 10.64 -18.00
C TYR A 203 -2.84 10.13 -18.41
N LEU A 204 -3.81 10.12 -17.48
CA LEU A 204 -5.16 9.60 -17.75
C LEU A 204 -5.88 10.39 -18.86
N LYS A 205 -5.64 11.70 -18.98
CA LYS A 205 -6.16 12.52 -20.09
C LYS A 205 -5.66 12.08 -21.47
N THR A 206 -4.51 11.40 -21.53
CA THR A 206 -3.94 10.91 -22.80
C THR A 206 -4.52 9.61 -23.28
N LEU A 207 -5.19 8.86 -22.38
CA LEU A 207 -5.71 7.53 -22.68
C LEU A 207 -7.01 7.60 -23.49
N PRO A 208 -7.16 6.74 -24.52
CA PRO A 208 -8.45 6.56 -25.19
C PRO A 208 -9.51 6.03 -24.22
N SER A 209 -10.77 6.45 -24.40
CA SER A 209 -11.86 6.01 -23.53
C SER A 209 -12.04 4.48 -23.48
N ALA A 210 -11.70 3.78 -24.55
CA ALA A 210 -11.77 2.31 -24.59
C ALA A 210 -10.73 1.63 -23.66
N GLU A 211 -9.60 2.28 -23.37
CA GLU A 211 -8.59 1.73 -22.45
C GLU A 211 -9.00 1.92 -20.99
N LEU A 212 -9.83 2.94 -20.69
CA LEU A 212 -10.25 3.24 -19.33
C LEU A 212 -11.14 2.14 -18.72
N GLU A 213 -11.88 1.41 -19.54
CA GLU A 213 -12.78 0.33 -19.09
C GLU A 213 -12.03 -0.88 -18.52
N ASP A 214 -10.81 -1.13 -19.02
CA ASP A 214 -9.97 -2.25 -18.59
C ASP A 214 -8.91 -1.84 -17.55
N LEU A 215 -8.94 -0.61 -17.03
CA LEU A 215 -8.03 -0.18 -15.97
C LEU A 215 -8.45 -0.71 -14.61
N ILE A 216 -7.44 -0.99 -13.78
CA ILE A 216 -7.60 -1.18 -12.35
C ILE A 216 -6.59 -0.33 -11.61
N PHE A 217 -7.03 0.39 -10.59
CA PHE A 217 -6.19 1.28 -9.80
C PHE A 217 -5.88 0.66 -8.45
N TYR A 218 -4.62 0.79 -8.03
CA TYR A 218 -4.18 0.38 -6.71
C TYR A 218 -3.37 1.51 -6.06
N ASN A 219 -3.89 2.07 -4.95
CA ASN A 219 -3.32 3.22 -4.27
C ASN A 219 -2.73 2.83 -2.92
N CYS A 220 -1.55 3.31 -2.59
CA CYS A 220 -0.97 3.20 -1.25
C CYS A 220 -0.09 4.40 -0.93
N GLY A 221 -0.26 4.95 0.26
CA GLY A 221 0.53 6.10 0.73
C GLY A 221 -0.20 6.93 1.78
N PRO A 222 0.26 8.15 2.06
CA PRO A 222 -0.40 9.04 3.00
C PRO A 222 -1.87 9.26 2.63
N GLU A 223 -2.74 9.25 3.64
CA GLU A 223 -4.18 9.37 3.46
C GLU A 223 -4.61 10.55 2.55
N PRO A 224 -4.05 11.78 2.69
CA PRO A 224 -4.39 12.88 1.79
C PRO A 224 -4.04 12.62 0.32
N MET A 225 -2.94 11.89 0.06
CA MET A 225 -2.56 11.51 -1.30
C MET A 225 -3.53 10.46 -1.87
N VAL A 226 -3.87 9.44 -1.09
CA VAL A 226 -4.82 8.40 -1.51
C VAL A 226 -6.17 9.04 -1.86
N HIS A 227 -6.68 9.95 -1.01
CA HIS A 227 -7.91 10.69 -1.29
C HIS A 227 -7.84 11.49 -2.59
N ALA A 228 -6.73 12.19 -2.81
CA ALA A 228 -6.53 12.96 -4.04
C ALA A 228 -6.44 12.05 -5.28
N ALA A 229 -5.76 10.91 -5.17
CA ALA A 229 -5.65 9.93 -6.26
C ALA A 229 -7.04 9.37 -6.61
N VAL A 230 -7.80 8.95 -5.62
CA VAL A 230 -9.17 8.44 -5.81
C VAL A 230 -10.07 9.51 -6.43
N ALA A 231 -10.00 10.77 -5.99
CA ALA A 231 -10.76 11.88 -6.57
C ALA A 231 -10.41 12.15 -8.06
N VAL A 232 -9.16 11.92 -8.45
CA VAL A 232 -8.76 11.92 -9.87
C VAL A 232 -9.36 10.73 -10.59
N GLN A 233 -9.15 9.53 -10.07
CA GLN A 233 -9.52 8.25 -10.71
C GLN A 233 -11.02 8.11 -10.95
N THR A 234 -11.87 8.57 -10.04
CA THR A 234 -13.34 8.53 -10.18
C THR A 234 -13.90 9.34 -11.34
N ARG A 235 -13.11 10.23 -11.94
CA ARG A 235 -13.48 10.93 -13.17
C ARG A 235 -13.28 10.09 -14.42
N TYR A 236 -12.51 9.00 -14.31
CA TYR A 236 -12.09 8.16 -15.44
C TYR A 236 -12.49 6.69 -15.29
N ALA A 237 -12.85 6.24 -14.09
CA ALA A 237 -13.10 4.84 -13.78
C ALA A 237 -14.27 4.66 -12.80
N GLN A 238 -14.82 3.47 -12.80
CA GLN A 238 -15.89 3.10 -11.87
C GLN A 238 -15.33 2.71 -10.50
N PRO A 239 -16.09 2.85 -9.40
CA PRO A 239 -15.63 2.53 -8.05
C PRO A 239 -15.02 1.13 -7.88
N HIS A 240 -15.55 0.12 -8.56
CA HIS A 240 -15.06 -1.26 -8.49
C HIS A 240 -13.68 -1.48 -9.15
N GLN A 241 -13.18 -0.49 -9.89
CA GLN A 241 -11.83 -0.49 -10.49
C GLN A 241 -10.79 0.14 -9.56
N ILE A 242 -11.19 0.71 -8.41
CA ILE A 242 -10.31 1.51 -7.57
C ILE A 242 -10.10 0.83 -6.22
N PHE A 243 -8.87 0.40 -5.95
CA PHE A 243 -8.44 -0.21 -4.71
C PHE A 243 -7.46 0.71 -3.98
N SER A 244 -7.52 0.71 -2.66
CA SER A 244 -6.63 1.52 -1.85
C SER A 244 -6.21 0.76 -0.60
N ALA A 245 -4.90 0.65 -0.37
CA ALA A 245 -4.38 0.24 0.91
C ALA A 245 -4.49 1.43 1.88
N ILE A 246 -5.29 1.28 2.91
CA ILE A 246 -5.60 2.31 3.89
C ILE A 246 -4.83 2.03 5.16
N ASP A 247 -4.14 3.04 5.68
CA ASP A 247 -3.55 2.98 7.02
C ASP A 247 -4.66 3.07 8.07
N TYR A 248 -5.05 1.93 8.60
CA TYR A 248 -6.08 1.79 9.61
C TYR A 248 -5.56 1.03 10.81
N LEU A 249 -6.04 1.38 12.01
CA LEU A 249 -5.62 0.71 13.23
C LEU A 249 -5.91 -0.80 13.16
N THR A 250 -4.91 -1.60 12.84
CA THR A 250 -5.03 -3.05 12.73
C THR A 250 -4.25 -3.72 13.87
N LYS A 251 -4.89 -4.69 14.56
CA LYS A 251 -4.28 -5.39 15.70
C LYS A 251 -4.24 -6.90 15.54
N CYS A 252 -5.38 -7.57 15.34
CA CYS A 252 -5.38 -9.05 15.29
C CYS A 252 -5.03 -9.60 13.90
N GLY A 253 -5.47 -8.97 12.82
CA GLY A 253 -5.31 -9.46 11.44
C GLY A 253 -6.34 -10.52 11.01
N VAL A 254 -7.17 -11.03 11.93
CA VAL A 254 -8.04 -12.21 11.73
C VAL A 254 -9.53 -11.93 11.98
N GLY A 255 -9.94 -10.66 12.02
CA GLY A 255 -11.35 -10.25 12.12
C GLY A 255 -11.99 -10.34 13.50
N ILE A 256 -11.22 -10.55 14.59
CA ILE A 256 -11.78 -10.77 15.93
C ILE A 256 -11.92 -9.48 16.73
N CYS A 257 -10.90 -8.61 16.73
CA CYS A 257 -10.80 -7.51 17.69
C CYS A 257 -11.63 -6.27 17.33
N GLY A 258 -12.08 -6.13 16.09
CA GLY A 258 -12.83 -4.96 15.61
C GLY A 258 -12.03 -3.66 15.48
N ALA A 259 -10.72 -3.67 15.77
CA ALA A 259 -9.90 -2.45 15.75
C ALA A 259 -9.83 -1.81 14.35
N CYS A 260 -9.90 -2.61 13.30
CA CYS A 260 -9.90 -2.16 11.91
C CYS A 260 -11.31 -2.05 11.30
N ALA A 261 -12.36 -2.01 12.14
CA ALA A 261 -13.71 -1.86 11.63
C ALA A 261 -13.97 -0.45 11.12
N THR A 262 -14.48 -0.35 9.92
CA THR A 262 -14.98 0.91 9.33
C THR A 262 -16.30 1.32 9.99
N PRO A 263 -16.78 2.56 9.81
CA PRO A 263 -18.05 3.01 10.40
C PRO A 263 -19.28 2.17 9.99
N ASP A 264 -19.24 1.53 8.84
CA ASP A 264 -20.27 0.60 8.33
C ASP A 264 -20.06 -0.86 8.77
N GLY A 265 -19.02 -1.12 9.59
CA GLY A 265 -18.79 -2.40 10.26
C GLY A 265 -17.91 -3.38 9.50
N GLN A 266 -17.35 -3.01 8.34
CA GLN A 266 -16.39 -3.85 7.63
C GLN A 266 -15.05 -3.90 8.36
N ARG A 267 -14.43 -5.08 8.45
CA ARG A 267 -13.13 -5.27 9.09
C ARG A 267 -12.06 -5.40 8.03
N LEU A 268 -11.29 -4.35 7.81
CA LEU A 268 -10.32 -4.25 6.70
C LEU A 268 -9.28 -5.38 6.65
N CYS A 269 -9.07 -6.11 7.75
CA CYS A 269 -8.15 -7.23 7.76
C CYS A 269 -8.74 -8.53 7.19
N VAL A 270 -10.06 -8.64 6.99
CA VAL A 270 -10.73 -9.88 6.54
C VAL A 270 -11.92 -9.69 5.60
N ASP A 271 -12.59 -8.50 5.60
CA ASP A 271 -13.82 -8.24 4.82
C ASP A 271 -13.56 -7.66 3.45
#